data_4e5ba03c907ecbe6ecd092f38f42aaf1
#
_entry.id   4e5ba03c907ecbe6ecd092f38f42aaf1
#
_cell.length_a   1.000
_cell.length_b   1.000
_cell.length_c   1.000
_cell.angle_alpha   90.00
_cell.angle_beta   90.00
_cell.angle_gamma   90.00
#
_symmetry.space_group_name_H-M   'P 1'
#
loop_
_entity.id
_entity.type
_entity.pdbx_description
1 polymer ?
#
loop_
_entity_poly.entity_id
_entity_poly.type
_entity_poly.pdbx_seq_one_letter_code
_entity_poly.pdbx_strand_id
1 'polypeptide(L)'
;VESVYGERIMVAPNKTLIGVVDPATGKAPLFSHITFVMQSVDNIIIRNCRFTMKGVPVLRTGENKIVAWRNGAQVEVGDPDCIGIQADKVSAKTNWGGHIWVDHCEFFNGGAANKDRYDGLLDCKNNVQWMTFSYNYFHDHDKSCLWGKGDTDVYENCRTISFHQVKNHWRKLH
;
A
#
# COMPACT_ATOMS: atom_id res chain seq x y z
N VAL A 1 15.60 0.83 -1.28
CA VAL A 1 15.23 1.91 -2.24
C VAL A 1 14.50 2.98 -1.45
N GLU A 2 15.00 4.20 -1.48
CA GLU A 2 14.44 5.32 -0.74
C GLU A 2 14.26 6.52 -1.67
N SER A 3 13.11 7.18 -1.57
CA SER A 3 12.89 8.50 -2.16
C SER A 3 13.09 9.57 -1.09
N VAL A 4 13.76 10.67 -1.44
CA VAL A 4 13.90 11.83 -0.54
C VAL A 4 12.55 12.48 -0.27
N TYR A 5 11.68 12.48 -1.27
CA TYR A 5 10.28 12.89 -1.20
C TYR A 5 9.39 11.68 -1.38
N GLY A 6 8.10 11.84 -1.15
CA GLY A 6 7.15 10.80 -1.52
C GLY A 6 7.16 10.53 -3.02
N GLU A 7 7.11 9.28 -3.42
CA GLU A 7 7.02 8.89 -4.83
C GLU A 7 5.84 7.94 -5.05
N ARG A 8 5.21 8.04 -6.19
CA ARG A 8 4.08 7.20 -6.59
C ARG A 8 4.43 6.39 -7.82
N ILE A 9 4.45 5.07 -7.65
CA ILE A 9 4.68 4.14 -8.74
C ILE A 9 3.34 3.52 -9.16
N MET A 10 2.91 3.80 -10.39
CA MET A 10 1.76 3.11 -10.99
C MET A 10 2.23 1.76 -11.52
N VAL A 11 1.75 0.70 -10.90
CA VAL A 11 2.13 -0.67 -11.29
C VAL A 11 1.31 -1.10 -12.50
N ALA A 12 2.00 -1.46 -13.58
CA ALA A 12 1.36 -2.02 -14.77
C ALA A 12 0.95 -3.50 -14.55
N PRO A 13 -0.01 -4.05 -15.30
CA PRO A 13 -0.42 -5.45 -15.18
C PRO A 13 0.73 -6.43 -15.51
N ASN A 14 0.57 -7.67 -15.09
CA ASN A 14 1.52 -8.76 -15.34
C ASN A 14 2.93 -8.44 -14.78
N LYS A 15 3.00 -8.08 -13.51
CA LYS A 15 4.27 -7.77 -12.83
C LYS A 15 4.49 -8.66 -11.63
N THR A 16 5.73 -9.06 -11.47
CA THR A 16 6.22 -9.75 -10.28
C THR A 16 7.37 -8.94 -9.68
N LEU A 17 7.23 -8.57 -8.41
CA LEU A 17 8.26 -7.95 -7.59
C LEU A 17 8.68 -8.92 -6.50
N ILE A 18 9.93 -9.36 -6.54
CA ILE A 18 10.48 -10.27 -5.52
C ILE A 18 11.69 -9.60 -4.87
N GLY A 19 11.62 -9.44 -3.56
CA GLY A 19 12.75 -8.96 -2.77
C GLY A 19 13.81 -10.03 -2.61
N VAL A 20 15.04 -9.70 -2.99
CA VAL A 20 16.22 -10.54 -2.73
C VAL A 20 16.81 -10.11 -1.40
N VAL A 21 16.95 -11.06 -0.48
CA VAL A 21 17.55 -10.80 0.82
C VAL A 21 19.01 -10.41 0.66
N ASP A 22 19.37 -9.31 1.28
CA ASP A 22 20.77 -8.91 1.37
C ASP A 22 21.53 -9.86 2.29
N PRO A 23 22.55 -10.59 1.80
CA PRO A 23 23.27 -11.58 2.59
C PRO A 23 24.07 -10.97 3.75
N ALA A 24 24.42 -9.70 3.68
CA ALA A 24 25.15 -9.01 4.74
C ALA A 24 24.28 -8.63 5.93
N THR A 25 23.01 -8.32 5.68
CA THR A 25 22.06 -7.88 6.72
C THR A 25 20.99 -8.89 7.05
N GLY A 26 20.80 -9.91 6.23
CA GLY A 26 19.71 -10.87 6.33
C GLY A 26 18.32 -10.27 6.10
N LYS A 27 18.22 -9.07 5.53
CA LYS A 27 16.96 -8.35 5.38
C LYS A 27 16.49 -8.28 3.93
N ALA A 28 15.20 -8.36 3.75
CA ALA A 28 14.54 -8.07 2.50
C ALA A 28 14.65 -6.58 2.13
N PRO A 29 14.60 -6.21 0.84
CA PRO A 29 14.70 -4.82 0.41
C PRO A 29 13.57 -3.97 0.99
N LEU A 30 13.93 -2.77 1.43
CA LEU A 30 13.01 -1.77 1.95
C LEU A 30 12.68 -0.73 0.87
N PHE A 31 11.40 -0.50 0.64
CA PHE A 31 10.88 0.62 -0.12
C PHE A 31 10.43 1.70 0.87
N SER A 32 11.14 2.81 0.89
CA SER A 32 10.90 3.92 1.81
C SER A 32 10.40 5.14 1.04
N HIS A 33 9.30 5.74 1.49
CA HIS A 33 8.64 6.90 0.88
C HIS A 33 8.14 6.64 -0.56
N ILE A 34 7.84 5.40 -0.88
CA ILE A 34 7.36 5.00 -2.21
C ILE A 34 6.01 4.28 -2.03
N THR A 35 4.96 4.87 -2.59
CA THR A 35 3.65 4.21 -2.66
C THR A 35 3.52 3.45 -3.98
N PHE A 36 3.10 2.20 -3.89
CA PHE A 36 2.75 1.40 -5.07
C PHE A 36 1.26 1.44 -5.29
N VAL A 37 0.84 1.90 -6.46
CA VAL A 37 -0.57 2.01 -6.80
C VAL A 37 -0.93 1.05 -7.92
N MET A 38 -1.90 0.21 -7.66
CA MET A 38 -2.48 -0.74 -8.59
C MET A 38 -3.90 -0.30 -8.90
N GLN A 39 -4.11 0.28 -10.08
CA GLN A 39 -5.42 0.78 -10.49
C GLN A 39 -5.94 0.01 -11.70
N SER A 40 -7.01 -0.75 -11.52
CA SER A 40 -7.64 -1.57 -12.56
C SER A 40 -6.62 -2.45 -13.30
N VAL A 41 -5.68 -3.03 -12.57
CA VAL A 41 -4.65 -3.92 -13.09
C VAL A 41 -4.83 -5.33 -12.59
N ASP A 42 -4.27 -6.27 -13.30
CA ASP A 42 -4.42 -7.69 -13.06
C ASP A 42 -3.07 -8.42 -13.07
N ASN A 43 -3.01 -9.56 -12.38
CA ASN A 43 -1.88 -10.46 -12.36
C ASN A 43 -0.60 -9.79 -11.78
N ILE A 44 -0.65 -9.48 -10.50
CA ILE A 44 0.47 -8.88 -9.76
C ILE A 44 0.90 -9.81 -8.63
N ILE A 45 2.20 -9.98 -8.49
CA ILE A 45 2.81 -10.70 -7.37
C ILE A 45 3.83 -9.78 -6.70
N ILE A 46 3.72 -9.59 -5.40
CA ILE A 46 4.70 -8.88 -4.58
C ILE A 46 5.11 -9.80 -3.44
N ARG A 47 6.39 -10.13 -3.36
CA ARG A 47 6.90 -11.04 -2.34
C ARG A 47 8.19 -10.55 -1.70
N ASN A 48 8.32 -10.85 -0.40
CA ASN A 48 9.56 -10.69 0.34
C ASN A 48 10.14 -9.26 0.25
N CYS A 49 9.26 -8.27 0.44
CA CYS A 49 9.62 -6.85 0.41
C CYS A 49 9.20 -6.18 1.72
N ARG A 50 9.80 -5.05 2.02
CA ARG A 50 9.48 -4.22 3.17
C ARG A 50 9.05 -2.82 2.70
N PHE A 51 8.03 -2.26 3.35
CA PHE A 51 7.44 -0.98 2.94
C PHE A 51 7.24 -0.05 4.13
N THR A 52 7.57 1.23 3.95
CA THR A 52 7.33 2.26 4.95
C THR A 52 7.15 3.65 4.34
N MET A 53 6.25 4.42 4.93
CA MET A 53 6.13 5.86 4.72
C MET A 53 6.69 6.67 5.89
N LYS A 54 7.35 6.01 6.85
CA LYS A 54 7.91 6.67 8.02
C LYS A 54 8.87 7.79 7.61
N GLY A 55 8.55 9.01 8.05
CA GLY A 55 9.38 10.19 7.76
C GLY A 55 9.15 10.84 6.40
N VAL A 56 8.21 10.33 5.58
CA VAL A 56 7.90 10.98 4.30
C VAL A 56 7.51 12.45 4.52
N PRO A 57 8.03 13.39 3.73
CA PRO A 57 7.60 14.78 3.77
C PRO A 57 6.13 14.91 3.39
N VAL A 58 5.41 15.79 4.06
CA VAL A 58 4.02 16.12 3.73
C VAL A 58 3.93 17.58 3.31
N LEU A 59 3.04 17.88 2.38
CA LEU A 59 2.88 19.22 1.83
C LEU A 59 2.38 20.21 2.89
N ARG A 60 1.53 19.74 3.82
CA ARG A 60 0.96 20.51 4.89
C ARG A 60 1.01 19.74 6.20
N THR A 61 1.20 20.48 7.28
CA THR A 61 1.18 19.90 8.63
C THR A 61 -0.20 19.31 8.94
N GLY A 62 -0.23 18.07 9.40
CA GLY A 62 -1.46 17.38 9.78
C GLY A 62 -2.22 16.70 8.65
N GLU A 63 -1.77 16.82 7.40
CA GLU A 63 -2.37 16.15 6.26
C GLU A 63 -1.58 14.90 5.87
N ASN A 64 -2.29 13.93 5.33
CA ASN A 64 -1.75 12.66 4.83
C ASN A 64 -1.45 12.70 3.32
N LYS A 65 -0.95 13.81 2.81
CA LYS A 65 -0.58 13.99 1.41
C LYS A 65 0.93 13.99 1.26
N ILE A 66 1.43 13.09 0.46
CA ILE A 66 2.86 13.01 0.19
C ILE A 66 3.29 14.01 -0.88
N VAL A 67 4.54 14.43 -0.76
CA VAL A 67 5.16 15.40 -1.67
C VAL A 67 6.17 14.68 -2.54
N ALA A 68 6.02 14.82 -3.85
CA ALA A 68 7.04 14.45 -4.82
C ALA A 68 7.67 15.70 -5.43
N TRP A 69 8.89 15.58 -5.91
CA TRP A 69 9.55 16.65 -6.67
C TRP A 69 9.46 16.34 -8.16
N ARG A 70 8.73 17.17 -8.89
CA ARG A 70 8.53 16.98 -10.33
C ARG A 70 8.69 18.30 -11.07
N ASN A 71 9.45 18.29 -12.15
CA ASN A 71 9.66 19.47 -13.01
C ASN A 71 10.10 20.73 -12.23
N GLY A 72 10.98 20.57 -11.24
CA GLY A 72 11.48 21.68 -10.45
C GLY A 72 10.52 22.25 -9.40
N ALA A 73 9.43 21.56 -9.11
CA ALA A 73 8.45 21.98 -8.11
C ALA A 73 7.99 20.81 -7.21
N GLN A 74 7.59 21.13 -5.99
CA GLN A 74 6.90 20.19 -5.12
C GLN A 74 5.45 20.06 -5.56
N VAL A 75 4.99 18.83 -5.75
CA VAL A 75 3.61 18.50 -6.10
C VAL A 75 3.05 17.45 -5.15
N GLU A 76 1.76 17.54 -4.85
CA GLU A 76 1.03 16.53 -4.13
C GLU A 76 0.80 15.32 -5.04
N VAL A 77 1.15 14.13 -4.59
CA VAL A 77 1.00 12.90 -5.37
C VAL A 77 -0.03 11.92 -4.80
N GLY A 78 -0.69 12.27 -3.74
CA GLY A 78 -1.78 11.51 -3.13
C GLY A 78 -1.49 11.07 -1.70
N ASP A 79 -2.34 10.19 -1.23
CA ASP A 79 -2.25 9.66 0.13
C ASP A 79 -1.05 8.71 0.25
N PRO A 80 -0.38 8.68 1.41
CA PRO A 80 0.83 7.90 1.62
C PRO A 80 0.53 6.46 2.09
N ASP A 81 -0.30 5.73 1.35
CA ASP A 81 -0.39 4.28 1.51
C ASP A 81 0.95 3.63 1.12
N CYS A 82 1.36 2.56 1.77
CA CYS A 82 2.48 1.79 1.26
C CYS A 82 2.09 1.07 -0.04
N ILE A 83 0.91 0.46 -0.05
CA ILE A 83 0.29 -0.12 -1.25
C ILE A 83 -1.18 0.27 -1.30
N GLY A 84 -1.59 0.90 -2.40
CA GLY A 84 -2.99 1.19 -2.71
C GLY A 84 -3.48 0.37 -3.89
N ILE A 85 -4.52 -0.43 -3.69
CA ILE A 85 -5.13 -1.26 -4.73
C ILE A 85 -6.57 -0.77 -4.93
N GLN A 86 -6.91 -0.42 -6.15
CA GLN A 86 -8.27 0.04 -6.45
C GLN A 86 -8.68 -0.26 -7.89
N ALA A 87 -9.96 -0.47 -8.10
CA ALA A 87 -10.53 -0.50 -9.42
C ALA A 87 -11.16 0.86 -9.77
N ASP A 88 -11.40 1.09 -11.05
CA ASP A 88 -12.07 2.30 -11.51
C ASP A 88 -13.56 2.25 -11.12
N LYS A 89 -14.04 3.34 -10.51
CA LYS A 89 -15.44 3.46 -10.12
C LYS A 89 -16.39 3.56 -11.30
N VAL A 90 -15.98 4.21 -12.36
CA VAL A 90 -16.85 4.55 -13.51
C VAL A 90 -17.15 3.30 -14.34
N SER A 91 -16.29 2.34 -14.32
CA SER A 91 -16.39 1.10 -15.08
C SER A 91 -16.46 -0.14 -14.19
N ALA A 92 -17.05 -0.02 -13.02
CA ALA A 92 -17.18 -1.10 -12.03
C ALA A 92 -17.72 -2.42 -12.58
N LYS A 93 -18.38 -2.38 -13.72
CA LYS A 93 -18.86 -3.59 -14.42
C LYS A 93 -17.84 -4.20 -15.39
N THR A 94 -16.84 -3.44 -15.83
CA THR A 94 -15.92 -3.86 -16.87
C THR A 94 -14.43 -3.71 -16.53
N ASN A 95 -14.08 -2.76 -15.66
CA ASN A 95 -12.68 -2.48 -15.28
C ASN A 95 -12.45 -2.81 -13.80
N TRP A 96 -12.44 -4.07 -13.50
CA TRP A 96 -12.01 -4.57 -12.20
C TRP A 96 -10.50 -4.79 -12.20
N GLY A 97 -9.89 -4.69 -11.03
CA GLY A 97 -8.51 -5.12 -10.81
C GLY A 97 -8.49 -6.40 -9.99
N GLY A 98 -7.48 -7.24 -10.17
CA GLY A 98 -7.47 -8.48 -9.42
C GLY A 98 -6.29 -9.41 -9.67
N HIS A 99 -6.45 -10.66 -9.19
CA HIS A 99 -5.39 -11.66 -9.21
C HIS A 99 -4.07 -11.09 -8.64
N ILE A 100 -4.17 -10.49 -7.44
CA ILE A 100 -3.04 -9.86 -6.77
C ILE A 100 -2.64 -10.70 -5.57
N TRP A 101 -1.38 -11.07 -5.50
CA TRP A 101 -0.81 -11.80 -4.39
C TRP A 101 0.31 -11.00 -3.73
N VAL A 102 0.11 -10.66 -2.44
CA VAL A 102 1.12 -10.01 -1.60
C VAL A 102 1.51 -10.98 -0.49
N ASP A 103 2.78 -11.35 -0.45
CA ASP A 103 3.23 -12.47 0.35
C ASP A 103 4.59 -12.22 1.03
N HIS A 104 4.72 -12.66 2.29
CA HIS A 104 5.96 -12.50 3.08
C HIS A 104 6.50 -11.07 3.07
N CYS A 105 5.63 -10.07 3.14
CA CYS A 105 6.01 -8.66 3.17
C CYS A 105 5.87 -8.08 4.59
N GLU A 106 6.66 -7.05 4.88
CA GLU A 106 6.61 -6.29 6.11
C GLU A 106 6.15 -4.85 5.81
N PHE A 107 5.18 -4.35 6.58
CA PHE A 107 4.60 -3.03 6.42
C PHE A 107 4.60 -2.28 7.75
N PHE A 108 5.16 -1.07 7.78
CA PHE A 108 5.24 -0.29 9.02
C PHE A 108 5.44 1.21 8.79
N ASN A 109 4.93 2.04 9.70
CA ASN A 109 5.17 3.48 9.66
C ASN A 109 5.81 4.05 10.94
N GLY A 110 6.11 3.18 11.90
CA GLY A 110 6.84 3.55 13.12
C GLY A 110 6.04 4.34 14.14
N GLY A 111 4.71 4.30 14.06
CA GLY A 111 3.81 5.02 14.95
C GLY A 111 3.99 6.54 14.87
N ALA A 112 3.01 7.26 14.41
CA ALA A 112 3.02 8.72 14.42
C ALA A 112 2.16 9.24 15.58
N ALA A 113 2.58 10.36 16.18
CA ALA A 113 1.76 11.04 17.18
C ALA A 113 0.41 11.50 16.61
N ASN A 114 0.37 11.80 15.31
CA ASN A 114 -0.84 12.03 14.56
C ASN A 114 -1.14 10.80 13.71
N LYS A 115 -2.24 10.12 14.01
CA LYS A 115 -2.73 8.94 13.27
C LYS A 115 -3.03 9.21 11.78
N ASP A 116 -3.28 10.45 11.43
CA ASP A 116 -3.61 10.86 10.07
C ASP A 116 -2.40 11.35 9.25
N ARG A 117 -1.19 11.32 9.84
CA ARG A 117 0.03 11.67 9.12
C ARG A 117 0.34 10.74 7.96
N TYR A 118 0.06 9.46 8.14
CA TYR A 118 0.18 8.42 7.12
C TYR A 118 -1.19 7.83 6.87
N ASP A 119 -1.44 7.35 5.67
CA ASP A 119 -2.65 6.61 5.38
C ASP A 119 -2.43 5.10 5.59
N GLY A 120 -3.15 4.21 4.94
CA GLY A 120 -3.05 2.78 5.15
C GLY A 120 -1.69 2.16 4.82
N LEU A 121 -1.43 1.00 5.37
CA LEU A 121 -0.26 0.22 4.95
C LEU A 121 -0.57 -0.56 3.68
N LEU A 122 -1.75 -1.18 3.60
CA LEU A 122 -2.22 -1.88 2.42
C LEU A 122 -3.73 -1.74 2.30
N ASP A 123 -4.15 -0.95 1.33
CA ASP A 123 -5.55 -0.61 1.12
C ASP A 123 -6.11 -1.18 -0.17
N CYS A 124 -7.34 -1.70 -0.10
CA CYS A 124 -8.06 -2.22 -1.24
C CYS A 124 -9.43 -1.57 -1.32
N LYS A 125 -9.68 -0.87 -2.42
CA LYS A 125 -10.87 -0.03 -2.59
C LYS A 125 -11.58 -0.36 -3.90
N ASN A 126 -12.88 -0.11 -3.93
CA ASN A 126 -13.73 -0.27 -5.11
C ASN A 126 -13.84 -1.74 -5.57
N ASN A 127 -13.97 -1.98 -6.85
CA ASN A 127 -14.30 -3.28 -7.44
C ASN A 127 -13.06 -4.17 -7.66
N VAL A 128 -12.28 -4.41 -6.62
CA VAL A 128 -11.13 -5.31 -6.67
C VAL A 128 -11.53 -6.76 -6.37
N GLN A 129 -10.88 -7.71 -7.01
CA GLN A 129 -11.24 -9.13 -6.95
C GLN A 129 -10.02 -10.04 -6.85
N TRP A 130 -10.22 -11.26 -6.37
CA TRP A 130 -9.23 -12.34 -6.41
C TRP A 130 -7.88 -11.93 -5.80
N MET A 131 -7.92 -11.46 -4.57
CA MET A 131 -6.72 -11.05 -3.87
C MET A 131 -6.34 -12.04 -2.79
N THR A 132 -5.05 -12.28 -2.65
CA THR A 132 -4.48 -13.11 -1.60
C THR A 132 -3.39 -12.35 -0.86
N PHE A 133 -3.49 -12.30 0.45
CA PHE A 133 -2.50 -11.73 1.34
C PHE A 133 -2.06 -12.81 2.31
N SER A 134 -0.79 -13.22 2.21
CA SER A 134 -0.29 -14.34 2.99
C SER A 134 1.03 -14.01 3.67
N TYR A 135 1.17 -14.47 4.92
CA TYR A 135 2.39 -14.36 5.72
C TYR A 135 2.96 -12.94 5.84
N ASN A 136 2.12 -11.91 5.73
CA ASN A 136 2.53 -10.53 5.87
C ASN A 136 2.58 -10.10 7.34
N TYR A 137 3.49 -9.20 7.66
CA TYR A 137 3.63 -8.62 8.99
C TYR A 137 3.34 -7.11 8.96
N PHE A 138 2.26 -6.71 9.63
CA PHE A 138 1.86 -5.30 9.79
C PHE A 138 2.13 -4.85 11.22
N HIS A 139 2.81 -3.72 11.39
CA HIS A 139 3.11 -3.22 12.72
C HIS A 139 3.35 -1.71 12.76
N ASP A 140 3.33 -1.17 13.97
CA ASP A 140 3.62 0.23 14.28
C ASP A 140 2.80 1.23 13.43
N HIS A 141 1.51 0.93 13.22
CA HIS A 141 0.59 1.83 12.53
C HIS A 141 -0.87 1.54 12.90
N ASP A 142 -1.68 2.61 13.02
CA ASP A 142 -3.08 2.49 13.44
C ASP A 142 -4.01 2.09 12.29
N LYS A 143 -3.66 2.44 11.04
CA LYS A 143 -4.43 2.15 9.83
C LYS A 143 -3.74 1.05 9.03
N SER A 144 -3.77 -0.19 9.48
CA SER A 144 -3.02 -1.27 8.83
C SER A 144 -3.58 -1.64 7.48
N CYS A 145 -4.87 -1.85 7.36
CA CYS A 145 -5.52 -2.28 6.12
C CYS A 145 -6.93 -1.72 6.04
N LEU A 146 -7.30 -1.23 4.86
CA LEU A 146 -8.66 -0.85 4.53
C LEU A 146 -9.21 -1.77 3.43
N TRP A 147 -10.39 -2.34 3.66
CA TRP A 147 -11.10 -3.20 2.72
C TRP A 147 -12.45 -2.58 2.41
N GLY A 148 -12.58 -2.07 1.19
CA GLY A 148 -13.70 -1.21 0.82
C GLY A 148 -13.39 0.25 1.07
N LYS A 149 -14.31 1.15 0.74
CA LYS A 149 -14.11 2.60 0.87
C LYS A 149 -15.15 3.29 1.73
N GLY A 150 -16.40 2.88 1.65
CA GLY A 150 -17.50 3.48 2.38
C GLY A 150 -18.55 2.46 2.77
N ASP A 151 -19.34 2.78 3.80
CA ASP A 151 -20.34 1.88 4.38
C ASP A 151 -21.46 1.49 3.40
N THR A 152 -21.61 2.26 2.34
CA THR A 152 -22.61 2.01 1.29
C THR A 152 -22.02 1.48 0.00
N ASP A 153 -20.73 1.17 -0.03
CA ASP A 153 -20.08 0.63 -1.22
C ASP A 153 -20.55 -0.81 -1.49
N VAL A 154 -21.36 -0.97 -2.50
CA VAL A 154 -21.84 -2.28 -2.98
C VAL A 154 -21.28 -2.52 -4.38
N TYR A 155 -20.42 -3.53 -4.48
CA TYR A 155 -19.83 -3.94 -5.76
C TYR A 155 -20.27 -5.35 -6.09
N GLU A 156 -21.13 -5.50 -7.09
CA GLU A 156 -21.74 -6.79 -7.49
C GLU A 156 -20.71 -7.86 -7.84
N ASN A 157 -19.54 -7.45 -8.26
CA ASN A 157 -18.47 -8.35 -8.70
C ASN A 157 -17.27 -8.43 -7.76
N CYS A 158 -17.34 -7.81 -6.58
CA CYS A 158 -16.29 -7.96 -5.59
C CYS A 158 -16.23 -9.42 -5.13
N ARG A 159 -15.11 -10.08 -5.40
CA ARG A 159 -14.90 -11.50 -5.15
C ARG A 159 -13.79 -11.70 -4.14
N THR A 160 -13.61 -12.92 -3.76
CA THR A 160 -12.77 -13.42 -2.67
C THR A 160 -11.46 -12.68 -2.43
N ILE A 161 -11.33 -12.17 -1.23
CA ILE A 161 -10.07 -11.72 -0.65
C ILE A 161 -9.71 -12.75 0.41
N SER A 162 -8.54 -13.36 0.30
CA SER A 162 -8.07 -14.36 1.24
C SER A 162 -6.93 -13.83 2.09
N PHE A 163 -7.07 -13.98 3.40
CA PHE A 163 -6.01 -13.69 4.37
C PHE A 163 -5.49 -15.00 4.94
N HIS A 164 -4.19 -15.23 4.82
CA HIS A 164 -3.52 -16.39 5.37
C HIS A 164 -2.39 -15.97 6.30
N GLN A 165 -2.47 -16.36 7.57
CA GLN A 165 -1.42 -16.16 8.56
C GLN A 165 -0.81 -14.74 8.55
N VAL A 166 -1.67 -13.74 8.50
CA VAL A 166 -1.26 -12.35 8.59
C VAL A 166 -0.99 -12.04 10.06
N LYS A 167 0.23 -11.60 10.36
CA LYS A 167 0.60 -11.14 11.68
C LYS A 167 0.37 -9.65 11.79
N ASN A 168 -0.47 -9.25 12.73
CA ASN A 168 -0.73 -7.85 13.04
C ASN A 168 -0.29 -7.54 14.46
N HIS A 169 0.52 -6.53 14.66
CA HIS A 169 1.00 -6.10 15.96
C HIS A 169 0.62 -4.64 16.20
N TRP A 170 -0.40 -4.46 17.03
CA TRP A 170 -0.85 -3.14 17.45
C TRP A 170 0.00 -2.69 18.63
N ARG A 171 0.72 -1.59 18.52
CA ARG A 171 1.16 -0.88 19.72
C ARG A 171 -0.02 -0.01 20.18
N LYS A 172 -0.55 -0.29 21.36
CA LYS A 172 -1.36 0.68 22.07
C LYS A 172 -0.49 1.92 22.28
N LEU A 173 -0.83 3.00 21.60
CA LEU A 173 -0.37 4.31 22.01
C LEU A 173 -1.17 4.70 23.26
N HIS A 174 -0.48 4.80 24.38
CA HIS A 174 -1.03 5.35 25.62
C HIS A 174 -0.98 6.87 25.56
#